data_e8eab6bfcc8b6b6c1bbc5adca173ed96
#
_entry.id   e8eab6bfcc8b6b6c1bbc5adca173ed96
#
_cell.length_a   1.000
_cell.length_b   1.000
_cell.length_c   1.000
_cell.angle_alpha   90.00
_cell.angle_beta   90.00
_cell.angle_gamma   90.00
#
_symmetry.space_group_name_H-M   'P 1'
#
loop_
_entity.id
_entity.type
_entity.pdbx_description
1 polymer ?
#
loop_
_entity_poly.entity_id
_entity_poly.type
_entity_poly.pdbx_seq_one_letter_code
_entity_poly.pdbx_strand_id
1 'polypeptide(L)'
;PAEPDLIDLYYWPTPNGHKIPIMLEEAGLAYRVRPVNMLRGEQFRPAFLKVNPNNKIPAIVDRDGPGGKPFALFESGAILQYLAEKSGQLMPQDVAGRYTVIQWLTFQVANVGPMFGQCGHFLGYAPRKIPYAIERYRNETLRLYGVMDRRLARVPYLAGDYSIADIATWPWVRVRW
;
A
#
# COMPACT_ATOMS: atom_id res chain seq x y z
N PRO A 1 11.45 28.63 -7.35
CA PRO A 1 10.22 28.61 -6.58
C PRO A 1 9.88 27.18 -6.20
N ALA A 2 9.54 26.92 -4.93
CA ALA A 2 9.03 25.61 -4.54
C ALA A 2 7.65 25.44 -5.19
N GLU A 3 7.44 24.32 -5.85
CA GLU A 3 6.10 23.94 -6.32
C GLU A 3 5.29 23.55 -5.08
N PRO A 4 4.30 24.34 -4.64
CA PRO A 4 3.65 24.15 -3.34
C PRO A 4 2.83 22.85 -3.29
N ASP A 5 2.23 22.45 -4.40
CA ASP A 5 1.29 21.32 -4.46
C ASP A 5 1.95 19.96 -4.77
N LEU A 6 3.28 19.87 -4.64
CA LEU A 6 4.02 18.67 -5.03
C LEU A 6 4.18 17.69 -3.86
N ILE A 7 3.81 16.44 -4.08
CA ILE A 7 4.03 15.35 -3.14
C ILE A 7 5.37 14.67 -3.46
N ASP A 8 6.30 14.64 -2.51
CA ASP A 8 7.50 13.81 -2.61
C ASP A 8 7.15 12.36 -2.22
N LEU A 9 7.25 11.44 -3.17
CA LEU A 9 6.99 10.01 -2.98
C LEU A 9 8.29 9.24 -2.80
N TYR A 10 8.55 8.74 -1.60
CA TYR A 10 9.66 7.84 -1.31
C TYR A 10 9.29 6.41 -1.71
N TYR A 11 9.97 5.89 -2.71
CA TYR A 11 9.55 4.73 -3.48
C TYR A 11 10.67 3.72 -3.74
N TRP A 12 10.28 2.46 -3.78
CA TRP A 12 11.04 1.35 -4.37
C TRP A 12 10.05 0.36 -5.01
N PRO A 13 10.40 -0.35 -6.11
CA PRO A 13 9.46 -1.23 -6.84
C PRO A 13 9.16 -2.51 -6.05
N THR A 14 8.24 -2.41 -5.12
CA THR A 14 7.68 -3.49 -4.31
C THR A 14 6.15 -3.44 -4.37
N PRO A 15 5.44 -4.51 -4.00
CA PRO A 15 3.98 -4.47 -3.97
C PRO A 15 3.41 -3.30 -3.15
N ASN A 16 4.00 -2.99 -1.98
CA ASN A 16 3.56 -1.83 -1.20
C ASN A 16 3.95 -0.50 -1.87
N GLY A 17 5.14 -0.45 -2.49
CA GLY A 17 5.61 0.73 -3.22
C GLY A 17 4.66 1.13 -4.35
N HIS A 18 4.19 0.16 -5.12
CA HIS A 18 3.31 0.42 -6.28
C HIS A 18 1.94 0.99 -5.93
N LYS A 19 1.43 0.81 -4.72
CA LYS A 19 0.12 1.34 -4.30
C LYS A 19 0.01 2.85 -4.47
N ILE A 20 1.06 3.57 -4.10
CA ILE A 20 0.99 5.02 -4.00
C ILE A 20 1.07 5.72 -5.35
N PRO A 21 2.00 5.37 -6.28
CA PRO A 21 1.94 5.95 -7.62
C PRO A 21 0.63 5.62 -8.34
N ILE A 22 0.06 4.42 -8.18
CA ILE A 22 -1.28 4.12 -8.75
C ILE A 22 -2.31 5.11 -8.20
N MET A 23 -2.36 5.32 -6.89
CA MET A 23 -3.29 6.27 -6.27
C MET A 23 -3.08 7.69 -6.77
N LEU A 24 -1.83 8.15 -6.89
CA LEU A 24 -1.51 9.51 -7.33
C LEU A 24 -1.91 9.75 -8.78
N GLU A 25 -1.66 8.77 -9.66
CA GLU A 25 -2.08 8.83 -11.07
C GLU A 25 -3.61 8.81 -11.22
N GLU A 26 -4.30 7.90 -10.53
CA GLU A 26 -5.76 7.80 -10.56
C GLU A 26 -6.45 9.08 -10.03
N ALA A 27 -5.88 9.71 -9.01
CA ALA A 27 -6.42 10.94 -8.43
C ALA A 27 -5.94 12.21 -9.13
N GLY A 28 -5.03 12.13 -10.10
CA GLY A 28 -4.48 13.30 -10.82
C GLY A 28 -3.64 14.21 -9.91
N LEU A 29 -3.01 13.68 -8.87
CA LEU A 29 -2.20 14.44 -7.92
C LEU A 29 -0.75 14.55 -8.39
N ALA A 30 -0.20 15.77 -8.42
CA ALA A 30 1.18 16.02 -8.83
C ALA A 30 2.17 15.45 -7.80
N TYR A 31 3.16 14.71 -8.26
CA TYR A 31 4.16 14.12 -7.39
C TYR A 31 5.54 14.01 -8.03
N ARG A 32 6.54 13.82 -7.19
CA ARG A 32 7.92 13.56 -7.58
C ARG A 32 8.46 12.32 -6.86
N VAL A 33 8.97 11.37 -7.63
CA VAL A 33 9.59 10.16 -7.08
C VAL A 33 10.93 10.47 -6.43
N ARG A 34 11.10 9.99 -5.19
CA ARG A 34 12.33 9.97 -4.41
C ARG A 34 12.75 8.50 -4.23
N PRO A 35 13.61 7.95 -5.09
CA PRO A 35 14.02 6.56 -4.96
C PRO A 35 14.71 6.28 -3.64
N VAL A 36 14.35 5.16 -2.99
CA VAL A 36 15.01 4.65 -1.79
C VAL A 36 15.47 3.23 -2.10
N ASN A 37 16.73 3.07 -2.50
CA ASN A 37 17.27 1.78 -2.91
C ASN A 37 17.45 0.86 -1.70
N MET A 38 16.50 -0.06 -1.53
CA MET A 38 16.49 -1.02 -0.40
C MET A 38 17.65 -2.02 -0.47
N LEU A 39 18.14 -2.36 -1.67
CA LEU A 39 19.28 -3.26 -1.84
C LEU A 39 20.59 -2.63 -1.36
N ARG A 40 20.66 -1.29 -1.31
CA ARG A 40 21.79 -0.53 -0.79
C ARG A 40 21.61 -0.06 0.65
N GLY A 41 20.52 -0.47 1.32
CA GLY A 41 20.25 -0.09 2.70
C GLY A 41 19.86 1.38 2.88
N GLU A 42 19.40 2.07 1.82
CA GLU A 42 19.07 3.51 1.90
C GLU A 42 17.91 3.81 2.84
N GLN A 43 17.04 2.83 3.11
CA GLN A 43 15.96 2.94 4.09
C GLN A 43 16.46 3.12 5.54
N PHE A 44 17.74 2.86 5.80
CA PHE A 44 18.36 3.07 7.13
C PHE A 44 19.09 4.40 7.25
N ARG A 45 19.15 5.20 6.19
CA ARG A 45 19.80 6.51 6.24
C ARG A 45 19.04 7.48 7.16
N PRO A 46 19.74 8.29 7.97
CA PRO A 46 19.10 9.23 8.90
C PRO A 46 18.11 10.18 8.22
N ALA A 47 18.37 10.58 6.99
CA ALA A 47 17.47 11.45 6.22
C ALA A 47 16.11 10.78 5.94
N PHE A 48 16.10 9.48 5.61
CA PHE A 48 14.86 8.74 5.39
C PHE A 48 14.17 8.40 6.71
N LEU A 49 14.89 8.06 7.77
CA LEU A 49 14.33 7.76 9.09
C LEU A 49 13.56 8.94 9.70
N LYS A 50 13.89 10.19 9.32
CA LYS A 50 13.10 11.38 9.69
C LYS A 50 11.73 11.40 9.03
N VAL A 51 11.57 10.78 7.88
CA VAL A 51 10.30 10.68 7.15
C VAL A 51 9.52 9.44 7.59
N ASN A 52 10.22 8.31 7.76
CA ASN A 52 9.61 7.07 8.23
C ASN A 52 10.52 6.35 9.26
N PRO A 53 10.21 6.43 10.54
CA PRO A 53 10.98 5.76 11.60
C PRO A 53 10.91 4.22 11.51
N ASN A 54 9.95 3.66 10.79
CA ASN A 54 9.82 2.22 10.54
C ASN A 54 10.77 1.70 9.42
N ASN A 55 11.60 2.57 8.83
CA ASN A 55 12.57 2.24 7.76
C ASN A 55 12.00 1.44 6.58
N LYS A 56 10.77 1.69 6.19
CA LYS A 56 10.08 1.01 5.08
C LYS A 56 9.53 2.00 4.07
N ILE A 57 9.50 1.61 2.81
CA ILE A 57 8.76 2.31 1.76
C ILE A 57 7.34 1.66 1.63
N PRO A 58 6.35 2.38 1.10
CA PRO A 58 6.37 3.80 0.72
C PRO A 58 6.27 4.75 1.90
N ALA A 59 6.68 5.98 1.68
CA ALA A 59 6.38 7.14 2.51
C ALA A 59 6.16 8.35 1.60
N ILE A 60 5.46 9.35 2.08
CA ILE A 60 5.28 10.63 1.35
C ILE A 60 5.67 11.82 2.23
N VAL A 61 6.01 12.93 1.57
CA VAL A 61 5.98 14.25 2.18
C VAL A 61 5.11 15.13 1.27
N ASP A 62 3.91 15.43 1.73
CA ASP A 62 3.03 16.40 1.09
C ASP A 62 3.48 17.81 1.49
N ARG A 63 3.83 18.63 0.51
CA ARG A 63 4.33 19.98 0.76
C ARG A 63 3.22 20.96 1.11
N ASP A 64 2.01 20.67 0.63
CA ASP A 64 0.77 21.38 0.97
C ASP A 64 -0.13 20.48 1.80
N GLY A 65 0.36 20.02 2.94
CA GLY A 65 -0.38 19.19 3.87
C GLY A 65 -1.35 20.00 4.76
N PRO A 66 -1.89 19.36 5.80
CA PRO A 66 -2.86 19.99 6.69
C PRO A 66 -2.36 21.34 7.24
N GLY A 67 -3.18 22.38 7.07
CA GLY A 67 -2.86 23.75 7.48
C GLY A 67 -1.80 24.41 6.61
N GLY A 68 -1.60 23.95 5.36
CA GLY A 68 -0.63 24.52 4.42
C GLY A 68 0.84 24.28 4.82
N LYS A 69 1.11 23.21 5.56
CA LYS A 69 2.46 22.88 6.05
C LYS A 69 2.90 21.51 5.52
N PRO A 70 4.22 21.32 5.30
CA PRO A 70 4.72 20.00 4.94
C PRO A 70 4.31 18.93 5.93
N PHE A 71 3.74 17.84 5.40
CA PHE A 71 3.24 16.70 6.19
C PHE A 71 3.89 15.39 5.73
N ALA A 72 4.65 14.78 6.60
CA ALA A 72 5.25 13.47 6.35
C ALA A 72 4.31 12.36 6.83
N LEU A 73 4.10 11.36 5.98
CA LEU A 73 3.23 10.23 6.28
C LEU A 73 3.85 8.92 5.78
N PHE A 74 3.77 7.90 6.60
CA PHE A 74 4.13 6.52 6.26
C PHE A 74 2.96 5.58 6.53
N GLU A 75 3.12 4.28 6.26
CA GLU A 75 2.10 3.25 6.14
C GLU A 75 1.23 3.42 4.88
N SER A 76 1.37 2.48 3.95
CA SER A 76 0.68 2.58 2.65
C SER A 76 -0.85 2.69 2.78
N GLY A 77 -1.45 2.04 3.78
CA GLY A 77 -2.88 2.15 4.04
C GLY A 77 -3.31 3.53 4.55
N ALA A 78 -2.49 4.17 5.41
CA ALA A 78 -2.74 5.52 5.89
C ALA A 78 -2.54 6.55 4.76
N ILE A 79 -1.49 6.37 3.96
CA ILE A 79 -1.23 7.23 2.79
C ILE A 79 -2.39 7.19 1.81
N LEU A 80 -2.92 6.01 1.49
CA LEU A 80 -4.07 5.85 0.60
C LEU A 80 -5.30 6.57 1.12
N GLN A 81 -5.61 6.47 2.42
CA GLN A 81 -6.72 7.18 3.03
C GLN A 81 -6.53 8.70 2.97
N TYR A 82 -5.34 9.18 3.32
CA TYR A 82 -5.00 10.59 3.26
C TYR A 82 -5.16 11.17 1.85
N LEU A 83 -4.63 10.47 0.83
CA LEU A 83 -4.73 10.91 -0.56
C LEU A 83 -6.16 10.87 -1.08
N ALA A 84 -6.97 9.91 -0.65
CA ALA A 84 -8.39 9.85 -0.97
C ALA A 84 -9.17 11.01 -0.34
N GLU A 85 -8.85 11.38 0.90
CA GLU A 85 -9.44 12.55 1.56
C GLU A 85 -9.00 13.86 0.89
N LYS A 86 -7.70 13.99 0.56
CA LYS A 86 -7.15 15.17 -0.11
C LYS A 86 -7.75 15.39 -1.51
N SER A 87 -7.93 14.32 -2.28
CA SER A 87 -8.49 14.41 -3.64
C SER A 87 -10.02 14.40 -3.71
N GLY A 88 -10.68 13.93 -2.65
CA GLY A 88 -12.12 13.65 -2.65
C GLY A 88 -12.53 12.48 -3.54
N GLN A 89 -11.59 11.59 -3.92
CA GLN A 89 -11.80 10.50 -4.87
C GLN A 89 -11.48 9.12 -4.26
N LEU A 90 -12.00 8.06 -4.88
CA LEU A 90 -11.66 6.66 -4.57
C LEU A 90 -12.04 6.20 -3.15
N MET A 91 -12.87 6.99 -2.46
CA MET A 91 -13.49 6.65 -1.19
C MET A 91 -14.84 7.37 -1.06
N PRO A 92 -15.95 6.65 -0.76
CA PRO A 92 -17.26 7.25 -0.52
C PRO A 92 -17.25 8.25 0.63
N GLN A 93 -18.13 9.24 0.55
CA GLN A 93 -18.28 10.26 1.61
C GLN A 93 -19.27 9.82 2.69
N ASP A 94 -20.23 8.93 2.35
CA ASP A 94 -21.15 8.39 3.33
C ASP A 94 -20.47 7.38 4.28
N VAL A 95 -20.98 7.30 5.50
CA VAL A 95 -20.37 6.48 6.56
C VAL A 95 -20.30 5.00 6.19
N ALA A 96 -21.38 4.44 5.64
CA ALA A 96 -21.46 3.02 5.33
C ALA A 96 -20.50 2.63 4.20
N GLY A 97 -20.49 3.39 3.11
CA GLY A 97 -19.58 3.20 1.99
C GLY A 97 -18.12 3.38 2.41
N ARG A 98 -17.83 4.43 3.18
CA ARG A 98 -16.48 4.69 3.70
C ARG A 98 -15.97 3.51 4.53
N TYR A 99 -16.74 3.00 5.47
CA TYR A 99 -16.31 1.85 6.31
C TYR A 99 -16.28 0.54 5.53
N THR A 100 -17.07 0.40 4.47
CA THR A 100 -16.95 -0.72 3.53
C THR A 100 -15.59 -0.70 2.83
N VAL A 101 -15.11 0.45 2.40
CA VAL A 101 -13.75 0.60 1.83
C VAL A 101 -12.68 0.35 2.90
N ILE A 102 -12.81 0.96 4.07
CA ILE A 102 -11.82 0.83 5.16
C ILE A 102 -11.67 -0.63 5.61
N GLN A 103 -12.76 -1.41 5.70
CA GLN A 103 -12.65 -2.82 6.10
C GLN A 103 -11.85 -3.65 5.08
N TRP A 104 -12.05 -3.43 3.76
CA TRP A 104 -11.30 -4.13 2.73
C TRP A 104 -9.86 -3.63 2.61
N LEU A 105 -9.62 -2.34 2.84
CA LEU A 105 -8.26 -1.80 2.96
C LEU A 105 -7.54 -2.42 4.17
N THR A 106 -8.21 -2.49 5.32
CA THR A 106 -7.65 -3.11 6.54
C THR A 106 -7.41 -4.61 6.33
N PHE A 107 -8.33 -5.32 5.66
CA PHE A 107 -8.13 -6.71 5.27
C PHE A 107 -6.85 -6.88 4.42
N GLN A 108 -6.61 -5.97 3.48
CA GLN A 108 -5.38 -6.01 2.67
C GLN A 108 -4.13 -5.76 3.53
N VAL A 109 -4.13 -4.70 4.34
CA VAL A 109 -2.96 -4.27 5.12
C VAL A 109 -2.62 -5.27 6.24
N ALA A 110 -3.64 -5.79 6.90
CA ALA A 110 -3.46 -6.68 8.05
C ALA A 110 -3.30 -8.17 7.69
N ASN A 111 -3.83 -8.59 6.55
CA ASN A 111 -3.83 -10.00 6.16
C ASN A 111 -3.11 -10.25 4.83
N VAL A 112 -3.62 -9.71 3.71
CA VAL A 112 -3.09 -10.04 2.38
C VAL A 112 -1.62 -9.68 2.25
N GLY A 113 -1.24 -8.44 2.53
CA GLY A 113 0.13 -7.98 2.43
C GLY A 113 1.11 -8.80 3.27
N PRO A 114 0.90 -8.91 4.59
CA PRO A 114 1.78 -9.67 5.47
C PRO A 114 1.86 -11.16 5.12
N MET A 115 0.73 -11.82 4.88
CA MET A 115 0.72 -13.28 4.64
C MET A 115 1.31 -13.64 3.28
N PHE A 116 1.00 -12.88 2.24
CA PHE A 116 1.61 -13.05 0.92
C PHE A 116 3.11 -12.77 0.96
N GLY A 117 3.52 -11.75 1.72
CA GLY A 117 4.93 -11.44 1.95
C GLY A 117 5.68 -12.58 2.64
N GLN A 118 5.08 -13.18 3.67
CA GLN A 118 5.67 -14.35 4.35
C GLN A 118 5.69 -15.58 3.43
N CYS A 119 4.63 -15.80 2.66
CA CYS A 119 4.61 -16.89 1.67
C CYS A 119 5.77 -16.77 0.69
N GLY A 120 5.94 -15.58 0.08
CA GLY A 120 7.05 -15.31 -0.82
C GLY A 120 8.42 -15.44 -0.16
N HIS A 121 8.55 -15.00 1.09
CA HIS A 121 9.80 -15.13 1.85
C HIS A 121 10.20 -16.61 2.00
N PHE A 122 9.31 -17.45 2.51
CA PHE A 122 9.64 -18.86 2.75
C PHE A 122 9.73 -19.70 1.47
N LEU A 123 9.05 -19.29 0.40
CA LEU A 123 9.18 -19.94 -0.91
C LEU A 123 10.49 -19.56 -1.62
N GLY A 124 10.88 -18.27 -1.58
CA GLY A 124 11.96 -17.75 -2.43
C GLY A 124 13.18 -17.23 -1.69
N TYR A 125 13.02 -16.48 -0.61
CA TYR A 125 14.12 -15.70 0.00
C TYR A 125 14.73 -16.33 1.25
N ALA A 126 14.03 -17.23 1.94
CA ALA A 126 14.53 -17.84 3.17
C ALA A 126 15.81 -18.66 2.87
N PRO A 127 16.87 -18.50 3.70
CA PRO A 127 18.15 -19.19 3.48
C PRO A 127 18.04 -20.71 3.68
N ARG A 128 16.96 -21.16 4.32
CA ARG A 128 16.66 -22.58 4.51
C ARG A 128 15.21 -22.85 4.16
N LYS A 129 14.93 -23.99 3.52
CA LYS A 129 13.57 -24.46 3.32
C LYS A 129 13.01 -24.99 4.64
N ILE A 130 11.89 -24.43 5.07
CA ILE A 130 11.16 -24.81 6.28
C ILE A 130 9.77 -25.30 5.86
N PRO A 131 9.57 -26.63 5.65
CA PRO A 131 8.33 -27.16 5.06
C PRO A 131 7.08 -26.71 5.80
N TYR A 132 7.09 -26.72 7.12
CA TYR A 132 5.96 -26.26 7.93
C TYR A 132 5.61 -24.78 7.68
N ALA A 133 6.59 -23.90 7.60
CA ALA A 133 6.33 -22.49 7.32
C ALA A 133 5.81 -22.27 5.88
N ILE A 134 6.39 -22.98 4.91
CA ILE A 134 5.94 -22.94 3.51
C ILE A 134 4.48 -23.36 3.42
N GLU A 135 4.12 -24.51 4.00
CA GLU A 135 2.75 -25.03 4.00
C GLU A 135 1.78 -24.07 4.70
N ARG A 136 2.12 -23.61 5.89
CA ARG A 136 1.31 -22.69 6.67
C ARG A 136 0.97 -21.42 5.89
N TYR A 137 1.98 -20.72 5.36
CA TYR A 137 1.75 -19.46 4.65
C TYR A 137 1.13 -19.65 3.27
N ARG A 138 1.42 -20.77 2.60
CA ARG A 138 0.73 -21.13 1.36
C ARG A 138 -0.77 -21.35 1.60
N ASN A 139 -1.13 -22.13 2.62
CA ASN A 139 -2.53 -22.40 2.96
C ASN A 139 -3.26 -21.10 3.34
N GLU A 140 -2.63 -20.21 4.11
CA GLU A 140 -3.22 -18.92 4.45
C GLU A 140 -3.37 -18.03 3.20
N THR A 141 -2.39 -18.00 2.31
CA THR A 141 -2.48 -17.29 1.03
C THR A 141 -3.66 -17.78 0.19
N LEU A 142 -3.84 -19.09 0.08
CA LEU A 142 -4.97 -19.69 -0.65
C LEU A 142 -6.31 -19.35 0.01
N ARG A 143 -6.37 -19.37 1.35
CA ARG A 143 -7.57 -18.96 2.09
C ARG A 143 -7.95 -17.51 1.79
N LEU A 144 -6.97 -16.60 1.78
CA LEU A 144 -7.18 -15.18 1.50
C LEU A 144 -7.59 -14.94 0.04
N TYR A 145 -7.02 -15.66 -0.92
CA TYR A 145 -7.51 -15.66 -2.31
C TYR A 145 -8.98 -16.09 -2.38
N GLY A 146 -9.35 -17.14 -1.67
CA GLY A 146 -10.74 -17.62 -1.62
C GLY A 146 -11.70 -16.61 -0.99
N VAL A 147 -11.26 -15.74 -0.07
CA VAL A 147 -12.08 -14.64 0.45
C VAL A 147 -12.33 -13.60 -0.62
N MET A 148 -11.28 -13.18 -1.33
CA MET A 148 -11.37 -12.20 -2.42
C MET A 148 -12.20 -12.74 -3.59
N ASP A 149 -11.99 -13.98 -3.99
CA ASP A 149 -12.71 -14.64 -5.08
C ASP A 149 -14.21 -14.68 -4.83
N ARG A 150 -14.64 -15.13 -3.64
CA ARG A 150 -16.06 -15.13 -3.27
C ARG A 150 -16.66 -13.74 -3.23
N ARG A 151 -15.88 -12.72 -2.88
CA ARG A 151 -16.34 -11.34 -2.91
C ARG A 151 -16.52 -10.84 -4.33
N LEU A 152 -15.51 -11.02 -5.17
CA LEU A 152 -15.48 -10.54 -6.56
C LEU A 152 -16.42 -11.31 -7.48
N ALA A 153 -16.84 -12.53 -7.10
CA ALA A 153 -17.93 -13.23 -7.78
C ALA A 153 -19.29 -12.54 -7.66
N ARG A 154 -19.45 -11.57 -6.74
CA ARG A 154 -20.70 -10.88 -6.44
C ARG A 154 -20.71 -9.41 -6.80
N VAL A 155 -19.55 -8.78 -6.83
CA VAL A 155 -19.36 -7.36 -7.07
C VAL A 155 -18.11 -7.12 -7.91
N PRO A 156 -18.05 -6.03 -8.71
CA PRO A 156 -16.93 -5.79 -9.61
C PRO A 156 -15.63 -5.44 -8.90
N TYR A 157 -15.70 -4.84 -7.70
CA TYR A 157 -14.56 -4.42 -6.89
C TYR A 157 -14.76 -4.80 -5.42
N LEU A 158 -13.69 -4.85 -4.63
CA LEU A 158 -13.75 -5.33 -3.24
C LEU A 158 -14.77 -4.57 -2.37
N ALA A 159 -14.88 -3.27 -2.53
CA ALA A 159 -15.84 -2.45 -1.80
C ALA A 159 -17.18 -2.23 -2.55
N GLY A 160 -17.35 -2.79 -3.75
CA GLY A 160 -18.46 -2.58 -4.66
C GLY A 160 -18.03 -1.75 -5.85
N ASP A 161 -17.63 -0.51 -5.63
CA ASP A 161 -17.00 0.38 -6.60
C ASP A 161 -15.49 0.40 -6.46
N TYR A 162 -14.78 0.80 -7.53
CA TYR A 162 -13.33 0.94 -7.53
C TYR A 162 -12.88 1.95 -6.46
N SER A 163 -11.91 1.53 -5.63
CA SER A 163 -11.52 2.29 -4.46
C SER A 163 -10.06 2.05 -4.06
N ILE A 164 -9.62 2.74 -3.03
CA ILE A 164 -8.30 2.52 -2.42
C ILE A 164 -8.10 1.08 -1.89
N ALA A 165 -9.16 0.33 -1.66
CA ALA A 165 -9.07 -1.09 -1.29
C ALA A 165 -8.52 -1.95 -2.44
N ASP A 166 -8.95 -1.68 -3.67
CA ASP A 166 -8.49 -2.37 -4.87
C ASP A 166 -7.06 -1.94 -5.23
N ILE A 167 -6.78 -0.65 -5.16
CA ILE A 167 -5.42 -0.09 -5.33
C ILE A 167 -4.43 -0.74 -4.36
N ALA A 168 -4.83 -0.93 -3.11
CA ALA A 168 -3.97 -1.57 -2.11
C ALA A 168 -3.75 -3.06 -2.40
N THR A 169 -4.77 -3.74 -2.94
CA THR A 169 -4.78 -5.20 -3.10
C THR A 169 -4.10 -5.64 -4.40
N TRP A 170 -4.35 -4.94 -5.50
CA TRP A 170 -3.89 -5.34 -6.83
C TRP A 170 -2.38 -5.60 -6.94
N PRO A 171 -1.46 -4.77 -6.40
CA PRO A 171 -0.03 -5.03 -6.50
C PRO A 171 0.42 -6.34 -5.84
N TRP A 172 -0.30 -6.80 -4.84
CA TRP A 172 -0.03 -8.05 -4.13
C TRP A 172 -0.57 -9.28 -4.85
N VAL A 173 -1.74 -9.20 -5.48
CA VAL A 173 -2.30 -10.31 -6.25
C VAL A 173 -1.65 -10.46 -7.63
N ARG A 174 -1.05 -9.40 -8.16
CA ARG A 174 -0.29 -9.42 -9.41
C ARG A 174 1.00 -10.24 -9.31
N VAL A 175 1.61 -10.30 -8.13
CA VAL A 175 2.85 -11.05 -7.91
C VAL A 175 2.54 -12.54 -8.02
N ARG A 176 3.21 -13.23 -8.96
CA ARG A 176 3.12 -14.70 -9.06
C ARG A 176 4.15 -15.30 -8.10
N TRP A 177 3.67 -16.08 -7.18
CA TRP A 177 4.49 -16.85 -6.24
C TRP A 177 4.76 -18.26 -6.75
#